data_04fae4fa9982222874c31d0d24afa726
#
_entry.id   04fae4fa9982222874c31d0d24afa726
#
_cell.length_a   1.000
_cell.length_b   1.000
_cell.length_c   1.000
_cell.angle_alpha   90.00
_cell.angle_beta   90.00
_cell.angle_gamma   90.00
#
_symmetry.space_group_name_H-M   'P 1'
#
loop_
_entity.id
_entity.type
_entity.pdbx_description
1 polymer ?
#
loop_
_entity_poly.entity_id
_entity_poly.type
_entity_poly.pdbx_seq_one_letter_code
_entity_poly.pdbx_strand_id
1 'polypeptide(L)'
;MIKAKTKVIISDLDGTLLNQHHVISDYTKSVFQELHQQDYLIVVATGRHHLDAMPLVEKLEVPLYLVTSNGARIHSPEKELLFSINMESELVKSILSLDIDPDITTVLFKEEVWQTNIHNEKLNSFSKEVTYHRELVNFDELEDYEAIKIFFTHENQDKLMAVRDLILEHHPETFNHAFSLPICLEFMDKNVDKSHAIAKILEKENLDFSHTISFGDGFNDEMMLVTSGKGLIMGNAPAALKNKLPHIEVIATNHEDGVANYLSDLLLKN
;
A
#
# COMPACT_ATOMS: atom_id res chain seq x y z
N MET A 1 -13.72 26.64 -0.70
CA MET A 1 -13.52 26.25 0.70
C MET A 1 -12.55 25.06 0.82
N ILE A 2 -12.62 24.02 -0.03
CA ILE A 2 -11.65 22.88 0.00
C ILE A 2 -10.23 23.36 -0.28
N LYS A 3 -10.01 24.07 -1.38
CA LYS A 3 -8.68 24.64 -1.77
C LYS A 3 -7.99 25.37 -0.61
N ALA A 4 -8.72 26.20 0.14
CA ALA A 4 -8.14 26.99 1.24
C ALA A 4 -7.74 26.16 2.48
N LYS A 5 -8.23 24.95 2.63
CA LYS A 5 -7.91 24.02 3.74
C LYS A 5 -6.90 22.96 3.36
N THR A 6 -6.86 22.55 2.09
CA THR A 6 -5.96 21.46 1.65
C THR A 6 -4.51 21.90 1.77
N LYS A 7 -3.72 21.09 2.45
CA LYS A 7 -2.27 21.24 2.61
C LYS A 7 -1.51 19.96 2.30
N VAL A 8 -2.19 18.82 2.31
CA VAL A 8 -1.59 17.52 2.14
C VAL A 8 -2.29 16.79 1.01
N ILE A 9 -1.50 16.27 0.08
CA ILE A 9 -1.94 15.44 -1.03
C ILE A 9 -1.48 14.03 -0.75
N ILE A 10 -2.41 13.10 -0.73
CA ILE A 10 -2.16 11.71 -0.45
C ILE A 10 -2.59 10.88 -1.66
N SER A 11 -1.71 10.06 -2.19
CA SER A 11 -2.05 9.19 -3.31
C SER A 11 -1.64 7.75 -3.04
N ASP A 12 -2.52 6.80 -3.34
CA ASP A 12 -2.06 5.46 -3.61
C ASP A 12 -1.19 5.44 -4.88
N LEU A 13 -0.45 4.36 -5.09
CA LEU A 13 0.52 4.24 -6.18
C LEU A 13 -0.05 3.44 -7.37
N ASP A 14 -0.37 2.15 -7.16
CA ASP A 14 -0.79 1.24 -8.21
C ASP A 14 -2.26 1.43 -8.56
N GLY A 15 -2.56 1.64 -9.84
CA GLY A 15 -3.95 1.92 -10.25
C GLY A 15 -4.42 3.33 -9.89
N THR A 16 -3.57 4.14 -9.26
CA THR A 16 -3.89 5.50 -8.86
C THR A 16 -2.88 6.51 -9.45
N LEU A 17 -1.67 6.58 -8.91
CA LEU A 17 -0.64 7.52 -9.39
C LEU A 17 0.10 6.99 -10.62
N LEU A 18 0.34 5.66 -10.65
CA LEU A 18 0.91 4.99 -11.81
C LEU A 18 -0.18 4.76 -12.88
N ASN A 19 0.14 5.08 -14.11
CA ASN A 19 -0.73 4.80 -15.25
C ASN A 19 -0.78 3.30 -15.58
N GLN A 20 -1.54 2.91 -16.63
CA GLN A 20 -1.67 1.51 -17.08
C GLN A 20 -0.35 0.82 -17.48
N HIS A 21 0.72 1.59 -17.71
CA HIS A 21 2.06 1.08 -18.03
C HIS A 21 2.97 1.01 -16.79
N HIS A 22 2.40 1.18 -15.59
CA HIS A 22 3.11 1.22 -14.31
C HIS A 22 4.19 2.30 -14.23
N VAL A 23 3.95 3.44 -14.87
CA VAL A 23 4.86 4.61 -14.83
C VAL A 23 4.12 5.89 -14.43
N ILE A 24 4.84 6.81 -13.84
CA ILE A 24 4.39 8.19 -13.62
C ILE A 24 4.59 8.96 -14.92
N SER A 25 3.54 9.62 -15.43
CA SER A 25 3.62 10.44 -16.63
C SER A 25 4.39 11.74 -16.37
N ASP A 26 4.98 12.32 -17.42
CA ASP A 26 5.63 13.63 -17.32
C ASP A 26 4.64 14.71 -16.88
N TYR A 27 3.38 14.59 -17.27
CA TYR A 27 2.33 15.52 -16.84
C TYR A 27 2.06 15.39 -15.34
N THR A 28 1.85 14.18 -14.84
CA THR A 28 1.68 13.93 -13.39
C THR A 28 2.88 14.48 -12.62
N LYS A 29 4.11 14.20 -13.07
CA LYS A 29 5.32 14.74 -12.48
C LYS A 29 5.29 16.27 -12.41
N SER A 30 4.97 16.96 -13.53
CA SER A 30 4.95 18.43 -13.59
C SER A 30 3.93 19.03 -12.62
N VAL A 31 2.74 18.42 -12.49
CA VAL A 31 1.70 18.86 -11.55
C VAL A 31 2.18 18.73 -10.09
N PHE A 32 2.81 17.60 -9.73
CA PHE A 32 3.32 17.39 -8.38
C PHE A 32 4.49 18.34 -8.05
N GLN A 33 5.34 18.66 -9.02
CA GLN A 33 6.41 19.65 -8.84
C GLN A 33 5.84 21.06 -8.60
N GLU A 34 4.79 21.45 -9.33
CA GLU A 34 4.13 22.74 -9.11
C GLU A 34 3.43 22.81 -7.75
N LEU A 35 2.77 21.73 -7.33
CA LEU A 35 2.15 21.63 -6.01
C LEU A 35 3.19 21.72 -4.89
N HIS A 36 4.33 21.05 -5.03
CA HIS A 36 5.42 21.17 -4.07
C HIS A 36 5.96 22.60 -4.00
N GLN A 37 6.09 23.32 -5.12
CA GLN A 37 6.47 24.74 -5.14
C GLN A 37 5.45 25.66 -4.45
N GLN A 38 4.21 25.21 -4.29
CA GLN A 38 3.15 25.92 -3.56
C GLN A 38 2.99 25.40 -2.11
N ASP A 39 4.04 24.75 -1.56
CA ASP A 39 4.11 24.26 -0.19
C ASP A 39 3.08 23.17 0.17
N TYR A 40 2.56 22.41 -0.81
CA TYR A 40 1.78 21.22 -0.51
C TYR A 40 2.68 20.07 -0.06
N LEU A 41 2.32 19.45 1.05
CA LEU A 41 2.94 18.21 1.52
C LEU A 41 2.43 17.03 0.68
N ILE A 42 3.35 16.19 0.22
CA ILE A 42 3.03 15.04 -0.62
C ILE A 42 3.27 13.75 0.18
N VAL A 43 2.29 12.86 0.15
CA VAL A 43 2.36 11.52 0.75
C VAL A 43 1.96 10.51 -0.33
N VAL A 44 2.80 9.50 -0.54
CA VAL A 44 2.43 8.32 -1.34
C VAL A 44 2.26 7.14 -0.40
N ALA A 45 1.11 6.43 -0.49
CA ALA A 45 0.77 5.33 0.38
C ALA A 45 0.43 4.08 -0.42
N THR A 46 1.24 3.01 -0.31
CA THR A 46 1.14 1.83 -1.15
C THR A 46 1.24 0.51 -0.36
N GLY A 47 0.68 -0.57 -0.92
CA GLY A 47 0.90 -1.93 -0.44
C GLY A 47 2.27 -2.50 -0.82
N ARG A 48 3.01 -1.85 -1.74
CA ARG A 48 4.34 -2.27 -2.14
C ARG A 48 5.33 -2.20 -0.98
N HIS A 49 6.38 -3.00 -1.07
CA HIS A 49 7.55 -2.86 -0.22
C HIS A 49 8.31 -1.57 -0.57
N HIS A 50 9.07 -1.00 0.39
CA HIS A 50 9.80 0.24 0.16
C HIS A 50 10.86 0.14 -0.95
N LEU A 51 11.53 -1.01 -1.09
CA LEU A 51 12.49 -1.27 -2.16
C LEU A 51 11.84 -1.23 -3.55
N ASP A 52 10.55 -1.61 -3.67
CA ASP A 52 9.80 -1.52 -4.93
C ASP A 52 9.25 -0.11 -5.18
N ALA A 53 8.75 0.54 -4.14
CA ALA A 53 8.05 1.80 -4.27
C ALA A 53 8.99 2.98 -4.45
N MET A 54 10.13 2.99 -3.73
CA MET A 54 11.07 4.11 -3.71
C MET A 54 11.55 4.51 -5.12
N PRO A 55 12.04 3.58 -5.97
CA PRO A 55 12.50 3.94 -7.33
C PRO A 55 11.40 4.50 -8.23
N LEU A 56 10.13 4.14 -7.95
CA LEU A 56 8.99 4.62 -8.72
C LEU A 56 8.63 6.06 -8.32
N VAL A 57 8.51 6.32 -7.01
CA VAL A 57 8.10 7.64 -6.52
C VAL A 57 9.20 8.69 -6.67
N GLU A 58 10.46 8.29 -6.72
CA GLU A 58 11.59 9.17 -7.02
C GLU A 58 11.47 9.85 -8.39
N LYS A 59 10.73 9.24 -9.32
CA LYS A 59 10.46 9.84 -10.64
C LYS A 59 9.61 11.11 -10.58
N LEU A 60 8.93 11.37 -9.46
CA LEU A 60 8.25 12.67 -9.24
C LEU A 60 9.25 13.81 -9.04
N GLU A 61 10.48 13.53 -8.57
CA GLU A 61 11.51 14.51 -8.27
C GLU A 61 11.05 15.62 -7.30
N VAL A 62 10.25 15.23 -6.32
CA VAL A 62 9.81 16.06 -5.21
C VAL A 62 10.03 15.36 -3.88
N PRO A 63 10.32 16.08 -2.79
CA PRO A 63 10.32 15.51 -1.45
C PRO A 63 8.92 15.02 -1.10
N LEU A 64 8.81 13.80 -0.55
CA LEU A 64 7.53 13.22 -0.15
C LEU A 64 7.70 12.25 1.02
N TYR A 65 6.64 12.06 1.80
CA TYR A 65 6.53 10.94 2.71
C TYR A 65 6.10 9.69 1.92
N LEU A 66 6.77 8.57 2.18
CA LEU A 66 6.44 7.29 1.57
C LEU A 66 5.96 6.31 2.63
N VAL A 67 4.69 5.92 2.53
CA VAL A 67 4.05 4.87 3.32
C VAL A 67 4.04 3.60 2.50
N THR A 68 4.64 2.53 3.00
CA THR A 68 4.77 1.25 2.29
C THR A 68 4.26 0.07 3.10
N SER A 69 4.09 -1.08 2.45
CA SER A 69 3.53 -2.30 3.04
C SER A 69 2.21 -2.00 3.78
N ASN A 70 1.30 -1.25 3.13
CA ASN A 70 -0.01 -0.83 3.66
C ASN A 70 0.05 -0.04 4.98
N GLY A 71 1.17 0.60 5.31
CA GLY A 71 1.33 1.37 6.55
C GLY A 71 2.31 0.78 7.54
N ALA A 72 2.93 -0.37 7.24
CA ALA A 72 3.93 -0.98 8.10
C ALA A 72 5.24 -0.20 8.15
N ARG A 73 5.51 0.66 7.16
CA ARG A 73 6.71 1.52 7.10
C ARG A 73 6.34 2.94 6.70
N ILE A 74 7.02 3.91 7.30
CA ILE A 74 6.96 5.32 6.91
C ILE A 74 8.39 5.80 6.71
N HIS A 75 8.68 6.32 5.52
CA HIS A 75 9.94 7.00 5.22
C HIS A 75 9.70 8.50 5.07
N SER A 76 10.65 9.29 5.58
CA SER A 76 10.65 10.76 5.46
C SER A 76 10.95 11.22 4.03
N PRO A 77 10.77 12.52 3.74
CA PRO A 77 11.24 13.12 2.50
C PRO A 77 12.76 12.94 2.25
N GLU A 78 13.55 12.80 3.31
CA GLU A 78 14.98 12.50 3.28
C GLU A 78 15.29 11.00 3.16
N LYS A 79 14.24 10.15 3.00
CA LYS A 79 14.31 8.68 2.90
C LYS A 79 14.72 7.97 4.20
N GLU A 80 14.62 8.64 5.32
CA GLU A 80 14.88 8.03 6.63
C GLU A 80 13.66 7.22 7.08
N LEU A 81 13.86 6.04 7.64
CA LEU A 81 12.81 5.23 8.24
C LEU A 81 12.35 5.89 9.55
N LEU A 82 11.15 6.45 9.56
CA LEU A 82 10.55 7.11 10.72
C LEU A 82 9.74 6.18 11.62
N PHE A 83 9.14 5.16 11.02
CA PHE A 83 8.22 4.26 11.69
C PHE A 83 8.20 2.89 11.06
N SER A 84 8.14 1.86 11.91
CA SER A 84 8.00 0.47 11.50
C SER A 84 7.08 -0.29 12.44
N ILE A 85 6.26 -1.17 11.89
CA ILE A 85 5.51 -2.22 12.60
C ILE A 85 5.81 -3.54 11.90
N ASN A 86 6.18 -4.55 12.69
CA ASN A 86 6.33 -5.92 12.24
C ASN A 86 5.30 -6.81 12.95
N MET A 87 4.99 -7.93 12.35
CA MET A 87 4.28 -9.01 13.01
C MET A 87 5.22 -9.67 14.01
N GLU A 88 4.73 -9.95 15.21
CA GLU A 88 5.51 -10.60 16.26
C GLU A 88 5.92 -12.03 15.86
N SER A 89 7.16 -12.43 16.15
CA SER A 89 7.73 -13.74 15.81
C SER A 89 6.86 -14.92 16.24
N GLU A 90 6.32 -14.90 17.46
CA GLU A 90 5.46 -15.97 17.97
C GLU A 90 4.15 -16.10 17.19
N LEU A 91 3.56 -14.98 16.76
CA LEU A 91 2.36 -14.98 15.92
C LEU A 91 2.65 -15.52 14.52
N VAL A 92 3.75 -15.07 13.91
CA VAL A 92 4.18 -15.58 12.59
C VAL A 92 4.44 -17.07 12.65
N LYS A 93 5.18 -17.55 13.67
CA LYS A 93 5.45 -18.96 13.91
C LYS A 93 4.17 -19.77 14.08
N SER A 94 3.22 -19.24 14.82
CA SER A 94 1.91 -19.89 15.01
C SER A 94 1.15 -20.04 13.69
N ILE A 95 1.14 -19.00 12.82
CA ILE A 95 0.51 -19.09 11.49
C ILE A 95 1.20 -20.18 10.65
N LEU A 96 2.53 -20.20 10.63
CA LEU A 96 3.30 -21.14 9.81
C LEU A 96 3.17 -22.59 10.29
N SER A 97 2.75 -22.81 11.55
CA SER A 97 2.49 -24.15 12.11
C SER A 97 1.09 -24.68 11.80
N LEU A 98 0.20 -23.88 11.21
CA LEU A 98 -1.13 -24.33 10.78
C LEU A 98 -1.01 -25.31 9.60
N ASP A 99 -1.99 -26.19 9.47
CA ASP A 99 -2.07 -27.17 8.36
C ASP A 99 -2.49 -26.49 7.06
N ILE A 100 -1.57 -25.70 6.50
CA ILE A 100 -1.76 -24.98 5.23
C ILE A 100 -1.41 -25.94 4.08
N ASP A 101 -2.28 -25.96 3.05
CA ASP A 101 -2.06 -26.76 1.85
C ASP A 101 -0.63 -26.53 1.28
N PRO A 102 0.18 -27.59 1.14
CA PRO A 102 1.58 -27.47 0.70
C PRO A 102 1.77 -26.91 -0.71
N ASP A 103 0.71 -26.89 -1.54
CA ASP A 103 0.76 -26.26 -2.87
C ASP A 103 0.74 -24.73 -2.80
N ILE A 104 0.38 -24.16 -1.63
CA ILE A 104 0.33 -22.72 -1.45
C ILE A 104 1.74 -22.19 -1.19
N THR A 105 2.16 -21.26 -2.02
CA THR A 105 3.41 -20.55 -1.79
C THR A 105 3.21 -19.56 -0.65
N THR A 106 3.95 -19.75 0.43
CA THR A 106 4.00 -18.84 1.58
C THR A 106 5.27 -18.00 1.50
N VAL A 107 5.15 -16.71 1.73
CA VAL A 107 6.29 -15.78 1.72
C VAL A 107 6.28 -14.92 2.96
N LEU A 108 7.38 -14.92 3.70
CA LEU A 108 7.68 -13.95 4.74
C LEU A 108 8.39 -12.75 4.11
N PHE A 109 7.77 -11.60 4.21
CA PHE A 109 8.37 -10.33 3.83
C PHE A 109 9.18 -9.77 4.97
N LYS A 110 10.49 -9.73 4.81
CA LYS A 110 11.42 -9.06 5.73
C LYS A 110 11.95 -7.77 5.11
N GLU A 111 12.82 -7.05 5.79
CA GLU A 111 13.32 -5.74 5.36
C GLU A 111 14.06 -5.80 4.01
N GLU A 112 14.91 -6.82 3.81
CA GLU A 112 15.76 -6.94 2.63
C GLU A 112 15.59 -8.27 1.89
N VAL A 113 14.81 -9.21 2.43
CA VAL A 113 14.70 -10.57 1.92
C VAL A 113 13.28 -11.08 1.94
N TRP A 114 12.95 -11.90 0.95
CA TRP A 114 11.75 -12.72 0.91
C TRP A 114 12.11 -14.16 1.22
N GLN A 115 11.60 -14.68 2.29
CA GLN A 115 11.77 -16.08 2.65
C GLN A 115 10.53 -16.88 2.23
N THR A 116 10.73 -17.96 1.49
CA THR A 116 9.63 -18.77 0.93
C THR A 116 9.86 -20.26 1.12
N ASN A 117 8.76 -21.02 1.25
CA ASN A 117 8.79 -22.47 1.39
C ASN A 117 8.94 -23.20 0.06
N ILE A 118 8.60 -22.58 -1.06
CA ILE A 118 8.56 -23.21 -2.39
C ILE A 118 9.30 -22.34 -3.40
N HIS A 119 10.08 -22.98 -4.26
CA HIS A 119 10.64 -22.31 -5.42
C HIS A 119 9.52 -22.04 -6.45
N ASN A 120 9.08 -20.80 -6.55
CA ASN A 120 8.00 -20.39 -7.44
C ASN A 120 8.50 -19.30 -8.39
N GLU A 121 8.68 -19.67 -9.67
CA GLU A 121 9.13 -18.72 -10.71
C GLU A 121 8.14 -17.57 -10.94
N LYS A 122 6.85 -17.76 -10.63
CA LYS A 122 5.83 -16.71 -10.74
C LYS A 122 6.05 -15.58 -9.75
N LEU A 123 6.73 -15.83 -8.62
CA LEU A 123 7.17 -14.75 -7.75
C LEU A 123 8.08 -13.75 -8.47
N ASN A 124 8.75 -14.19 -9.56
CA ASN A 124 9.55 -13.31 -10.40
C ASN A 124 8.72 -12.27 -11.15
N SER A 125 7.43 -12.54 -11.39
CA SER A 125 6.55 -11.59 -12.05
C SER A 125 6.13 -10.42 -11.14
N PHE A 126 6.19 -10.61 -9.82
CA PHE A 126 5.89 -9.56 -8.84
C PHE A 126 7.05 -8.59 -8.62
N SER A 127 8.24 -8.90 -9.15
CA SER A 127 9.46 -8.14 -8.89
C SER A 127 10.35 -8.02 -10.12
N LYS A 128 9.79 -7.58 -11.27
CA LYS A 128 10.57 -7.45 -12.51
C LYS A 128 11.71 -6.42 -12.42
N GLU A 129 11.65 -5.49 -11.50
CA GLU A 129 12.60 -4.37 -11.40
C GLU A 129 13.36 -4.32 -10.07
N VAL A 130 13.12 -5.27 -9.14
CA VAL A 130 13.67 -5.20 -7.79
C VAL A 130 14.61 -6.36 -7.48
N THR A 131 15.75 -6.00 -6.94
CA THR A 131 16.79 -6.90 -6.44
C THR A 131 16.47 -7.40 -5.03
N TYR A 132 15.24 -7.92 -4.76
CA TYR A 132 15.05 -8.68 -3.55
C TYR A 132 15.87 -9.93 -3.59
N HIS A 133 16.61 -10.12 -2.52
CA HIS A 133 17.16 -11.43 -2.27
C HIS A 133 16.02 -12.37 -1.86
N ARG A 134 15.89 -13.49 -2.57
CA ARG A 134 14.91 -14.54 -2.24
C ARG A 134 15.64 -15.72 -1.67
N GLU A 135 15.13 -16.19 -0.54
CA GLU A 135 15.66 -17.35 0.15
C GLU A 135 14.57 -18.44 0.19
N LEU A 136 14.92 -19.61 -0.34
CA LEU A 136 14.15 -20.81 -0.07
C LEU A 136 14.55 -21.32 1.31
N VAL A 137 13.59 -21.40 2.22
CA VAL A 137 13.83 -21.74 3.62
C VAL A 137 12.92 -22.89 4.09
N ASN A 138 13.36 -23.60 5.09
CA ASN A 138 12.50 -24.45 5.90
C ASN A 138 11.96 -23.60 7.07
N PHE A 139 10.67 -23.32 7.08
CA PHE A 139 10.07 -22.50 8.14
C PHE A 139 10.17 -23.12 9.54
N ASP A 140 10.33 -24.44 9.67
CA ASP A 140 10.51 -25.10 10.97
C ASP A 140 11.91 -24.86 11.57
N GLU A 141 12.86 -24.37 10.76
CA GLU A 141 14.27 -24.18 11.13
C GLU A 141 14.67 -22.69 11.23
N LEU A 142 13.70 -21.76 11.10
CA LEU A 142 14.00 -20.33 11.20
C LEU A 142 14.38 -19.97 12.64
N GLU A 143 15.44 -19.16 12.78
CA GLU A 143 15.84 -18.57 14.06
C GLU A 143 15.01 -17.33 14.41
N ASP A 144 14.55 -16.60 13.38
CA ASP A 144 13.75 -15.39 13.51
C ASP A 144 12.55 -15.43 12.57
N TYR A 145 11.37 -15.27 13.15
CA TYR A 145 10.07 -15.26 12.46
C TYR A 145 9.50 -13.84 12.28
N GLU A 146 10.13 -12.80 12.81
CA GLU A 146 9.65 -11.44 12.65
C GLU A 146 9.53 -11.10 11.15
N ALA A 147 8.39 -10.54 10.75
CA ALA A 147 8.10 -10.23 9.37
C ALA A 147 7.29 -8.93 9.25
N ILE A 148 7.49 -8.18 8.18
CA ILE A 148 6.65 -7.03 7.83
C ILE A 148 5.23 -7.50 7.54
N LYS A 149 5.12 -8.58 6.77
CA LYS A 149 3.88 -9.26 6.42
C LYS A 149 4.15 -10.70 5.99
N ILE A 150 3.10 -11.52 6.06
CA ILE A 150 3.06 -12.83 5.41
C ILE A 150 2.15 -12.70 4.21
N PHE A 151 2.55 -13.22 3.06
CA PHE A 151 1.62 -13.38 1.98
C PHE A 151 1.58 -14.82 1.45
N PHE A 152 0.38 -15.21 1.04
CA PHE A 152 0.08 -16.50 0.45
C PHE A 152 -0.32 -16.29 -1.00
N THR A 153 0.23 -17.09 -1.91
CA THR A 153 -0.15 -17.00 -3.32
C THR A 153 -0.46 -18.36 -3.91
N HIS A 154 -1.57 -18.40 -4.66
CA HIS A 154 -2.03 -19.58 -5.38
C HIS A 154 -3.02 -19.16 -6.49
N GLU A 155 -3.06 -19.89 -7.63
CA GLU A 155 -3.97 -19.59 -8.74
C GLU A 155 -5.46 -19.83 -8.39
N ASN A 156 -5.73 -20.79 -7.51
CA ASN A 156 -7.07 -21.05 -7.01
C ASN A 156 -7.35 -20.18 -5.78
N GLN A 157 -8.22 -19.19 -5.95
CA GLN A 157 -8.61 -18.27 -4.89
C GLN A 157 -9.32 -18.98 -3.73
N ASP A 158 -10.07 -20.06 -3.98
CA ASP A 158 -10.77 -20.80 -2.91
C ASP A 158 -9.77 -21.38 -1.89
N LYS A 159 -8.58 -21.82 -2.33
CA LYS A 159 -7.52 -22.25 -1.43
C LYS A 159 -7.03 -21.11 -0.54
N LEU A 160 -6.86 -19.90 -1.10
CA LEU A 160 -6.47 -18.72 -0.33
C LEU A 160 -7.57 -18.27 0.64
N MET A 161 -8.83 -18.40 0.24
CA MET A 161 -9.96 -18.17 1.16
C MET A 161 -9.95 -19.15 2.32
N ALA A 162 -9.66 -20.43 2.08
CA ALA A 162 -9.52 -21.42 3.13
C ALA A 162 -8.35 -21.09 4.09
N VAL A 163 -7.21 -20.63 3.59
CA VAL A 163 -6.10 -20.16 4.44
C VAL A 163 -6.52 -18.96 5.28
N ARG A 164 -7.21 -17.99 4.68
CA ARG A 164 -7.73 -16.84 5.41
C ARG A 164 -8.61 -17.29 6.57
N ASP A 165 -9.58 -18.14 6.28
CA ASP A 165 -10.57 -18.59 7.28
C ASP A 165 -9.90 -19.40 8.39
N LEU A 166 -8.94 -20.26 8.04
CA LEU A 166 -8.13 -21.01 8.99
C LEU A 166 -7.34 -20.10 9.94
N ILE A 167 -6.66 -19.09 9.41
CA ILE A 167 -5.89 -18.14 10.22
C ILE A 167 -6.80 -17.33 11.14
N LEU A 168 -7.92 -16.81 10.61
CA LEU A 168 -8.87 -16.01 11.40
C LEU A 168 -9.59 -16.82 12.47
N GLU A 169 -9.82 -18.11 12.25
CA GLU A 169 -10.38 -19.01 13.28
C GLU A 169 -9.42 -19.20 14.46
N HIS A 170 -8.13 -19.37 14.19
CA HIS A 170 -7.11 -19.57 15.23
C HIS A 170 -6.66 -18.27 15.90
N HIS A 171 -6.72 -17.16 15.17
CA HIS A 171 -6.25 -15.85 15.62
C HIS A 171 -7.29 -14.74 15.32
N PRO A 172 -8.47 -14.76 15.99
CA PRO A 172 -9.51 -13.77 15.75
C PRO A 172 -9.03 -12.36 16.15
N GLU A 173 -9.32 -11.37 15.31
CA GLU A 173 -9.02 -9.94 15.53
C GLU A 173 -7.53 -9.58 15.76
N THR A 174 -6.63 -10.49 15.38
CA THR A 174 -5.19 -10.32 15.61
C THR A 174 -4.49 -9.64 14.44
N PHE A 175 -5.03 -9.82 13.23
CA PHE A 175 -4.39 -9.37 12.00
C PHE A 175 -5.29 -8.47 11.18
N ASN A 176 -4.67 -7.52 10.46
CA ASN A 176 -5.24 -6.96 9.27
C ASN A 176 -4.88 -7.84 8.07
N HIS A 177 -5.82 -8.05 7.16
CA HIS A 177 -5.60 -8.87 5.97
C HIS A 177 -6.26 -8.25 4.73
N ALA A 178 -5.69 -8.51 3.58
CA ALA A 178 -6.22 -8.05 2.31
C ALA A 178 -5.85 -9.00 1.17
N PHE A 179 -6.68 -9.01 0.14
CA PHE A 179 -6.30 -9.53 -1.16
C PHE A 179 -5.75 -8.35 -1.99
N SER A 180 -4.44 -8.28 -2.17
CA SER A 180 -3.81 -7.29 -3.06
C SER A 180 -4.05 -7.61 -4.54
N LEU A 181 -4.15 -8.90 -4.85
CA LEU A 181 -4.61 -9.47 -6.12
C LEU A 181 -5.51 -10.67 -5.78
N PRO A 182 -6.38 -11.15 -6.72
CA PRO A 182 -7.18 -12.35 -6.48
C PRO A 182 -6.36 -13.58 -6.10
N ILE A 183 -5.09 -13.62 -6.50
CA ILE A 183 -4.14 -14.71 -6.26
C ILE A 183 -3.14 -14.40 -5.14
N CYS A 184 -3.31 -13.30 -4.40
CA CYS A 184 -2.41 -12.86 -3.34
C CYS A 184 -3.20 -12.45 -2.09
N LEU A 185 -3.09 -13.23 -1.03
CA LEU A 185 -3.64 -12.94 0.29
C LEU A 185 -2.52 -12.50 1.23
N GLU A 186 -2.65 -11.33 1.83
CA GLU A 186 -1.66 -10.75 2.74
C GLU A 186 -2.20 -10.67 4.16
N PHE A 187 -1.34 -10.96 5.15
CA PHE A 187 -1.59 -10.74 6.58
C PHE A 187 -0.52 -9.82 7.15
N MET A 188 -0.96 -8.88 7.97
CA MET A 188 -0.13 -7.85 8.62
C MET A 188 -0.58 -7.69 10.07
N ASP A 189 0.22 -7.01 10.88
CA ASP A 189 -0.24 -6.60 12.22
C ASP A 189 -1.56 -5.82 12.11
N LYS A 190 -2.46 -6.00 13.09
CA LYS A 190 -3.81 -5.41 13.09
C LYS A 190 -3.81 -3.87 13.03
N ASN A 191 -2.73 -3.23 13.47
CA ASN A 191 -2.60 -1.78 13.47
C ASN A 191 -2.01 -1.24 12.15
N VAL A 192 -1.71 -2.13 11.20
CA VAL A 192 -1.18 -1.75 9.89
C VAL A 192 -2.33 -1.45 8.96
N ASP A 193 -2.55 -0.17 8.69
CA ASP A 193 -3.34 0.35 7.58
C ASP A 193 -2.81 1.72 7.13
N LYS A 194 -3.12 2.11 5.91
CA LYS A 194 -2.63 3.36 5.32
C LYS A 194 -3.06 4.59 6.13
N SER A 195 -4.28 4.61 6.66
CA SER A 195 -4.79 5.77 7.40
C SER A 195 -4.08 5.95 8.74
N HIS A 196 -3.76 4.89 9.46
CA HIS A 196 -2.98 4.96 10.70
C HIS A 196 -1.57 5.50 10.45
N ALA A 197 -0.91 5.07 9.39
CA ALA A 197 0.40 5.59 9.02
C ALA A 197 0.34 7.08 8.65
N ILE A 198 -0.67 7.47 7.88
CA ILE A 198 -0.90 8.87 7.50
C ILE A 198 -1.19 9.74 8.73
N ALA A 199 -1.98 9.24 9.69
CA ALA A 199 -2.25 9.95 10.95
C ALA A 199 -0.95 10.33 11.70
N LYS A 200 0.04 9.42 11.72
CA LYS A 200 1.36 9.69 12.33
C LYS A 200 2.14 10.78 11.59
N ILE A 201 2.07 10.80 10.26
CA ILE A 201 2.68 11.87 9.44
C ILE A 201 2.00 13.20 9.75
N LEU A 202 0.66 13.22 9.77
CA LEU A 202 -0.11 14.44 10.04
C LEU A 202 0.17 14.98 11.43
N GLU A 203 0.25 14.12 12.45
CA GLU A 203 0.62 14.51 13.81
C GLU A 203 2.01 15.16 13.86
N LYS A 204 3.00 14.55 13.20
CA LYS A 204 4.36 15.09 13.09
C LYS A 204 4.39 16.48 12.44
N GLU A 205 3.55 16.70 11.43
CA GLU A 205 3.44 17.96 10.69
C GLU A 205 2.48 18.98 11.36
N ASN A 206 1.92 18.67 12.54
CA ASN A 206 0.90 19.47 13.23
C ASN A 206 -0.34 19.74 12.36
N LEU A 207 -0.77 18.75 11.61
CA LEU A 207 -1.94 18.74 10.73
C LEU A 207 -2.92 17.65 11.17
N ASP A 208 -4.11 17.65 10.58
CA ASP A 208 -5.11 16.60 10.72
C ASP A 208 -5.74 16.25 9.37
N PHE A 209 -6.57 15.24 9.34
CA PHE A 209 -7.21 14.77 8.12
C PHE A 209 -8.07 15.83 7.42
N SER A 210 -8.58 16.85 8.12
CA SER A 210 -9.35 17.93 7.48
C SER A 210 -8.54 18.75 6.48
N HIS A 211 -7.20 18.66 6.54
CA HIS A 211 -6.26 19.33 5.64
C HIS A 211 -5.85 18.47 4.43
N THR A 212 -6.42 17.27 4.29
CA THR A 212 -5.97 16.29 3.30
C THR A 212 -6.94 16.16 2.12
N ILE A 213 -6.37 15.84 0.97
CA ILE A 213 -7.06 15.27 -0.17
C ILE A 213 -6.39 13.93 -0.50
N SER A 214 -7.16 12.87 -0.69
CA SER A 214 -6.63 11.53 -0.93
C SER A 214 -7.24 10.88 -2.16
N PHE A 215 -6.44 10.03 -2.82
CA PHE A 215 -6.78 9.31 -4.04
C PHE A 215 -6.46 7.83 -3.87
N GLY A 216 -7.37 6.95 -4.30
CA GLY A 216 -7.17 5.51 -4.23
C GLY A 216 -8.12 4.74 -5.13
N ASP A 217 -7.81 3.47 -5.41
CA ASP A 217 -8.63 2.59 -6.24
C ASP A 217 -8.87 1.21 -5.60
N GLY A 218 -8.16 0.85 -4.54
CA GLY A 218 -8.23 -0.45 -3.87
C GLY A 218 -9.03 -0.45 -2.56
N PHE A 219 -9.37 -1.65 -2.09
CA PHE A 219 -10.01 -1.81 -0.77
C PHE A 219 -9.08 -1.45 0.40
N ASN A 220 -7.76 -1.55 0.21
CA ASN A 220 -6.76 -1.10 1.17
C ASN A 220 -6.68 0.43 1.29
N ASP A 221 -7.35 1.18 0.41
CA ASP A 221 -7.45 2.64 0.45
C ASP A 221 -8.70 3.12 1.21
N GLU A 222 -9.65 2.23 1.51
CA GLU A 222 -10.97 2.57 2.04
C GLU A 222 -10.88 3.52 3.23
N MET A 223 -10.10 3.17 4.26
CA MET A 223 -9.98 3.98 5.46
C MET A 223 -9.28 5.32 5.18
N MET A 224 -8.26 5.33 4.32
CA MET A 224 -7.61 6.55 3.87
C MET A 224 -8.59 7.50 3.16
N LEU A 225 -9.43 6.97 2.26
CA LEU A 225 -10.42 7.74 1.52
C LEU A 225 -11.51 8.30 2.43
N VAL A 226 -12.01 7.50 3.37
CA VAL A 226 -13.12 7.90 4.27
C VAL A 226 -12.67 8.91 5.33
N THR A 227 -11.44 8.77 5.85
CA THR A 227 -10.94 9.66 6.92
C THR A 227 -10.43 10.99 6.40
N SER A 228 -10.02 11.08 5.14
CA SER A 228 -9.49 12.32 4.54
C SER A 228 -10.53 13.44 4.47
N GLY A 229 -10.08 14.67 4.56
CA GLY A 229 -10.92 15.85 4.36
C GLY A 229 -11.64 15.85 3.00
N LYS A 230 -11.01 15.28 1.98
CA LYS A 230 -11.60 14.96 0.69
C LYS A 230 -11.01 13.66 0.15
N GLY A 231 -11.74 12.56 0.20
CA GLY A 231 -11.39 11.33 -0.48
C GLY A 231 -11.92 11.29 -1.92
N LEU A 232 -11.20 10.64 -2.83
CA LEU A 232 -11.51 10.53 -4.25
C LEU A 232 -11.20 9.11 -4.75
N ILE A 233 -12.19 8.47 -5.34
CA ILE A 233 -12.05 7.13 -5.93
C ILE A 233 -11.67 7.26 -7.39
N MET A 234 -10.69 6.48 -7.83
CA MET A 234 -10.29 6.44 -9.24
C MET A 234 -11.36 5.80 -10.12
N GLY A 235 -11.46 6.27 -11.37
CA GLY A 235 -12.42 5.75 -12.34
C GLY A 235 -12.24 4.26 -12.67
N ASN A 236 -11.01 3.75 -12.58
CA ASN A 236 -10.66 2.33 -12.76
C ASN A 236 -10.91 1.46 -11.51
N ALA A 237 -11.27 2.02 -10.36
CA ALA A 237 -11.56 1.26 -9.16
C ALA A 237 -12.67 0.22 -9.38
N PRO A 238 -12.64 -0.95 -8.70
CA PRO A 238 -13.67 -1.95 -8.79
C PRO A 238 -15.07 -1.41 -8.43
N ALA A 239 -16.09 -1.89 -9.14
CA ALA A 239 -17.48 -1.50 -8.85
C ALA A 239 -17.89 -1.78 -7.40
N ALA A 240 -17.36 -2.84 -6.80
CA ALA A 240 -17.64 -3.20 -5.41
C ALA A 240 -17.15 -2.11 -4.43
N LEU A 241 -15.98 -1.51 -4.65
CA LEU A 241 -15.49 -0.39 -3.83
C LEU A 241 -16.36 0.86 -4.01
N LYS A 242 -16.70 1.21 -5.27
CA LYS A 242 -17.57 2.34 -5.58
C LYS A 242 -18.96 2.20 -4.93
N ASN A 243 -19.52 0.98 -4.96
CA ASN A 243 -20.80 0.68 -4.31
C ASN A 243 -20.72 0.72 -2.79
N LYS A 244 -19.56 0.35 -2.21
CA LYS A 244 -19.33 0.41 -0.76
C LYS A 244 -19.21 1.85 -0.25
N LEU A 245 -18.67 2.76 -1.08
CA LEU A 245 -18.43 4.16 -0.75
C LEU A 245 -19.21 5.13 -1.66
N PRO A 246 -20.54 5.04 -1.72
CA PRO A 246 -21.35 5.78 -2.69
C PRO A 246 -21.36 7.30 -2.49
N HIS A 247 -20.88 7.77 -1.34
CA HIS A 247 -20.76 9.19 -1.00
C HIS A 247 -19.42 9.81 -1.40
N ILE A 248 -18.45 8.98 -1.81
CA ILE A 248 -17.15 9.47 -2.27
C ILE A 248 -17.20 9.70 -3.78
N GLU A 249 -16.69 10.84 -4.21
CA GLU A 249 -16.64 11.24 -5.62
C GLU A 249 -15.72 10.30 -6.42
N VAL A 250 -16.18 9.88 -7.59
CA VAL A 250 -15.40 9.10 -8.55
C VAL A 250 -14.84 10.06 -9.60
N ILE A 251 -13.53 10.02 -9.81
CA ILE A 251 -12.83 10.85 -10.79
C ILE A 251 -12.42 10.07 -12.04
N ALA A 252 -11.61 10.66 -12.93
CA ALA A 252 -11.05 9.99 -14.09
C ALA A 252 -10.17 8.78 -13.70
N THR A 253 -9.81 7.98 -14.69
CA THR A 253 -8.95 6.79 -14.49
C THR A 253 -7.47 7.18 -14.34
N ASN A 254 -6.67 6.26 -13.82
CA ASN A 254 -5.22 6.41 -13.78
C ASN A 254 -4.58 6.48 -15.18
N HIS A 255 -5.23 5.88 -16.19
CA HIS A 255 -4.80 5.97 -17.59
C HIS A 255 -4.93 7.39 -18.15
N GLU A 256 -5.86 8.17 -17.63
CA GLU A 256 -6.15 9.54 -18.03
C GLU A 256 -5.44 10.56 -17.13
N ASP A 257 -4.42 10.17 -16.37
CA ASP A 257 -3.77 11.01 -15.34
C ASP A 257 -4.78 11.64 -14.36
N GLY A 258 -5.78 10.87 -13.93
CA GLY A 258 -6.94 11.35 -13.17
C GLY A 258 -6.56 12.14 -11.92
N VAL A 259 -5.53 11.70 -11.18
CA VAL A 259 -5.00 12.43 -10.01
C VAL A 259 -4.49 13.80 -10.39
N ALA A 260 -3.60 13.87 -11.38
CA ALA A 260 -2.97 15.11 -11.82
C ALA A 260 -4.00 16.08 -12.41
N ASN A 261 -4.92 15.59 -13.23
CA ASN A 261 -6.00 16.41 -13.79
C ASN A 261 -6.87 17.04 -12.69
N TYR A 262 -7.29 16.23 -11.73
CA TYR A 262 -8.12 16.71 -10.62
C TYR A 262 -7.39 17.75 -9.76
N LEU A 263 -6.14 17.51 -9.42
CA LEU A 263 -5.32 18.45 -8.63
C LEU A 263 -5.05 19.74 -9.37
N SER A 264 -4.71 19.66 -10.66
CA SER A 264 -4.50 20.83 -11.51
C SER A 264 -5.74 21.71 -11.57
N ASP A 265 -6.91 21.09 -11.80
CA ASP A 265 -8.18 21.84 -11.89
C ASP A 265 -8.58 22.47 -10.55
N LEU A 266 -8.40 21.76 -9.46
CA LEU A 266 -8.81 22.22 -8.13
C LEU A 266 -7.83 23.23 -7.51
N LEU A 267 -6.51 22.99 -7.62
CA LEU A 267 -5.51 23.68 -6.82
C LEU A 267 -4.64 24.65 -7.64
N LEU A 268 -4.37 24.37 -8.91
CA LEU A 268 -3.44 25.15 -9.73
C LEU A 268 -4.13 26.14 -10.66
N LYS A 269 -5.33 25.80 -11.18
CA LYS A 269 -6.09 26.76 -12.00
C LYS A 269 -6.72 27.85 -11.12
N ASN A 270 -6.50 29.10 -11.47
CA ASN A 270 -7.05 30.30 -10.83
C ASN A 270 -8.55 30.44 -11.11
#